data_90d22849a6330e20e02e030b8e4cbe0f
#
_entry.id   90d22849a6330e20e02e030b8e4cbe0f
#
_cell.length_a   1.000
_cell.length_b   1.000
_cell.length_c   1.000
_cell.angle_alpha   90.00
_cell.angle_beta   90.00
_cell.angle_gamma   90.00
#
_symmetry.space_group_name_H-M   'P 1'
#
loop_
_entity.id
_entity.type
_entity.pdbx_description
1 polymer ?
#
loop_
_entity_poly.entity_id
_entity_poly.type
_entity_poly.pdbx_seq_one_letter_code
_entity_poly.pdbx_strand_id
1 'polypeptide(L)'
;MGKRLTEQQRKFYEENGYLVGLPPVFNVGQVKDLNDGLTELMKLLRPGEDAKDIREWHESSRFLYDICTNSTILDFVEDILGPDFYLWGSNFFVKPPRSSSTVGWHQDTYYWPLEPKISATVWVAFEDVDEANAAMQVIPGSHRAGLLKHSRSSDTDSVLTLECEQGQFREDSAVSLNLRAGQVSIHDDKLVHGSPANNSPRRRAGLTIRYSSTVVKCDLAVNPYFTTYLCRGVDTYRHNPVGKVPSARFGRLDRKHLSVEEAGPGAEKKLGLIR
;
A
#
# COMPACT_ATOMS: atom_id res chain seq x y z
N MET A 1 -2.37 -4.06 26.16
CA MET A 1 -0.94 -4.28 25.85
C MET A 1 -0.85 -4.62 24.37
N GLY A 2 0.07 -4.00 23.61
CA GLY A 2 0.30 -4.33 22.20
C GLY A 2 0.83 -5.76 22.03
N LYS A 3 0.57 -6.36 20.87
CA LYS A 3 1.05 -7.72 20.57
C LYS A 3 2.53 -7.75 20.17
N ARG A 4 2.98 -6.75 19.43
CA ARG A 4 4.33 -6.68 18.88
C ARG A 4 4.99 -5.31 19.01
N LEU A 5 4.23 -4.24 18.91
CA LEU A 5 4.77 -2.89 19.03
C LEU A 5 4.92 -2.50 20.50
N THR A 6 6.05 -1.90 20.81
CA THR A 6 6.26 -1.25 22.11
C THR A 6 5.37 -0.01 22.20
N GLU A 7 5.14 0.48 23.42
CA GLU A 7 4.42 1.74 23.63
C GLU A 7 5.11 2.92 22.94
N GLN A 8 6.45 2.94 22.96
CA GLN A 8 7.23 3.96 22.27
C GLN A 8 7.02 3.91 20.74
N GLN A 9 6.95 2.72 20.13
CA GLN A 9 6.69 2.58 18.69
C GLN A 9 5.27 3.02 18.34
N ARG A 10 4.26 2.68 19.13
CA ARG A 10 2.89 3.15 18.91
C ARG A 10 2.80 4.67 19.00
N LYS A 11 3.39 5.26 20.04
CA LYS A 11 3.45 6.73 20.18
C LYS A 11 4.19 7.38 19.00
N PHE A 12 5.30 6.79 18.56
CA PHE A 12 6.01 7.29 17.37
C PHE A 12 5.13 7.25 16.13
N TYR A 13 4.36 6.16 15.91
CA TYR A 13 3.41 6.06 14.81
C TYR A 13 2.31 7.12 14.89
N GLU A 14 1.71 7.32 16.06
CA GLU A 14 0.70 8.35 16.29
C GLU A 14 1.22 9.78 16.01
N GLU A 15 2.48 10.05 16.33
CA GLU A 15 3.10 11.36 16.12
C GLU A 15 3.58 11.57 14.69
N ASN A 16 4.12 10.54 14.05
CA ASN A 16 4.83 10.64 12.78
C ASN A 16 4.09 10.00 11.59
N GLY A 17 3.13 9.10 11.82
CA GLY A 17 2.33 8.45 10.79
C GLY A 17 3.01 7.28 10.09
N TYR A 18 4.17 6.82 10.57
CA TYR A 18 4.85 5.66 9.99
C TYR A 18 5.68 4.88 11.01
N LEU A 19 6.05 3.66 10.62
CA LEU A 19 7.04 2.82 11.32
C LEU A 19 8.03 2.23 10.32
N VAL A 20 9.29 2.19 10.72
CA VAL A 20 10.41 1.54 10.05
C VAL A 20 11.37 0.97 11.09
N GLY A 21 12.29 0.09 10.68
CA GLY A 21 13.24 -0.52 11.62
C GLY A 21 12.63 -1.62 12.50
N LEU A 22 11.47 -2.15 12.08
CA LEU A 22 10.86 -3.31 12.71
C LEU A 22 11.69 -4.57 12.46
N PRO A 23 11.65 -5.58 13.36
CA PRO A 23 12.28 -6.86 13.10
C PRO A 23 11.81 -7.48 11.78
N PRO A 24 12.67 -8.26 11.09
CA PRO A 24 12.28 -8.94 9.86
C PRO A 24 11.05 -9.83 10.09
N VAL A 25 10.08 -9.73 9.18
CA VAL A 25 8.90 -10.61 9.13
C VAL A 25 9.25 -11.92 8.43
N PHE A 26 10.11 -11.84 7.41
CA PHE A 26 10.54 -12.96 6.59
C PHE A 26 12.05 -13.16 6.74
N ASN A 27 12.46 -14.40 7.00
CA ASN A 27 13.88 -14.76 7.02
C ASN A 27 14.45 -14.90 5.60
N VAL A 28 15.76 -15.12 5.46
CA VAL A 28 16.46 -15.19 4.17
C VAL A 28 15.87 -16.26 3.23
N GLY A 29 15.51 -17.44 3.75
CA GLY A 29 14.87 -18.50 2.95
C GLY A 29 13.48 -18.06 2.46
N GLN A 30 12.68 -17.49 3.32
CA GLN A 30 11.37 -16.96 2.97
C GLN A 30 11.45 -15.78 1.98
N VAL A 31 12.48 -14.92 2.08
CA VAL A 31 12.70 -13.85 1.09
C VAL A 31 12.99 -14.44 -0.30
N LYS A 32 13.75 -15.54 -0.37
CA LYS A 32 13.93 -16.26 -1.63
C LYS A 32 12.59 -16.75 -2.17
N ASP A 33 11.75 -17.37 -1.33
CA ASP A 33 10.42 -17.86 -1.73
C ASP A 33 9.50 -16.71 -2.20
N LEU A 34 9.59 -15.52 -1.58
CA LEU A 34 8.87 -14.32 -2.02
C LEU A 34 9.27 -13.92 -3.45
N ASN A 35 10.56 -13.89 -3.75
CA ASN A 35 11.07 -13.52 -5.07
C ASN A 35 10.77 -14.59 -6.14
N ASP A 36 10.88 -15.87 -5.79
CA ASP A 36 10.48 -16.97 -6.65
C ASP A 36 8.97 -16.88 -6.98
N GLY A 37 8.15 -16.60 -5.96
CA GLY A 37 6.72 -16.44 -6.12
C GLY A 37 6.36 -15.20 -6.98
N LEU A 38 7.04 -14.07 -6.82
CA LEU A 38 6.88 -12.92 -7.71
C LEU A 38 7.21 -13.30 -9.16
N THR A 39 8.27 -14.09 -9.37
CA THR A 39 8.64 -14.59 -10.70
C THR A 39 7.53 -15.43 -11.32
N GLU A 40 6.89 -16.32 -10.54
CA GLU A 40 5.75 -17.10 -11.02
C GLU A 40 4.52 -16.23 -11.36
N LEU A 41 4.23 -15.21 -10.55
CA LEU A 41 3.15 -14.25 -10.84
C LEU A 41 3.44 -13.45 -12.11
N MET A 42 4.69 -13.03 -12.33
CA MET A 42 5.09 -12.30 -13.55
C MET A 42 4.84 -13.11 -14.83
N LYS A 43 4.92 -14.45 -14.77
CA LYS A 43 4.60 -15.33 -15.92
C LYS A 43 3.12 -15.29 -16.32
N LEU A 44 2.25 -14.86 -15.42
CA LEU A 44 0.80 -14.73 -15.67
C LEU A 44 0.43 -13.40 -16.30
N LEU A 45 1.36 -12.47 -16.43
CA LEU A 45 1.13 -11.17 -17.08
C LEU A 45 0.95 -11.34 -18.59
N ARG A 46 0.13 -10.49 -19.18
CA ARG A 46 -0.10 -10.42 -20.62
C ARG A 46 0.99 -9.58 -21.29
N PRO A 47 1.16 -9.71 -22.61
CA PRO A 47 2.06 -8.84 -23.34
C PRO A 47 1.74 -7.35 -23.10
N GLY A 48 2.73 -6.58 -22.70
CA GLY A 48 2.61 -5.14 -22.39
C GLY A 48 2.27 -4.82 -20.94
N GLU A 49 1.97 -5.82 -20.10
CA GLU A 49 1.79 -5.66 -18.66
C GLU A 49 3.13 -5.82 -17.92
N ASP A 50 3.23 -5.20 -16.75
CA ASP A 50 4.38 -5.33 -15.86
C ASP A 50 3.94 -5.58 -14.39
N ALA A 51 4.86 -5.57 -13.45
CA ALA A 51 4.58 -5.88 -12.06
C ALA A 51 3.53 -4.95 -11.41
N LYS A 52 3.35 -3.71 -11.89
CA LYS A 52 2.31 -2.79 -11.38
C LYS A 52 0.90 -3.29 -11.68
N ASP A 53 0.74 -4.17 -12.68
CA ASP A 53 -0.54 -4.76 -13.06
C ASP A 53 -0.90 -5.97 -12.17
N ILE A 54 0.02 -6.43 -11.31
CA ILE A 54 -0.26 -7.38 -10.23
C ILE A 54 -0.92 -6.60 -9.07
N ARG A 55 -2.19 -6.27 -9.28
CA ARG A 55 -3.01 -5.47 -8.38
C ARG A 55 -4.18 -6.29 -7.88
N GLU A 56 -4.41 -6.31 -6.55
CA GLU A 56 -5.49 -7.05 -5.90
C GLU A 56 -5.43 -8.58 -6.11
N TRP A 57 -4.31 -9.13 -6.60
CA TRP A 57 -4.22 -10.56 -6.89
C TRP A 57 -4.19 -11.45 -5.64
N HIS A 58 -4.18 -10.88 -4.43
CA HIS A 58 -4.47 -11.62 -3.21
C HIS A 58 -5.88 -12.24 -3.22
N GLU A 59 -6.78 -11.77 -4.07
CA GLU A 59 -8.13 -12.32 -4.25
C GLU A 59 -8.14 -13.60 -5.10
N SER A 60 -7.11 -13.84 -5.91
CA SER A 60 -7.01 -14.98 -6.84
C SER A 60 -5.77 -15.85 -6.60
N SER A 61 -4.77 -15.36 -5.90
CA SER A 61 -3.51 -16.04 -5.61
C SER A 61 -3.38 -16.33 -4.12
N ARG A 62 -3.36 -17.62 -3.76
CA ARG A 62 -3.15 -18.07 -2.39
C ARG A 62 -1.78 -17.63 -1.86
N PHE A 63 -0.76 -17.61 -2.71
CA PHE A 63 0.57 -17.13 -2.36
C PHE A 63 0.53 -15.68 -1.86
N LEU A 64 -0.14 -14.78 -2.57
CA LEU A 64 -0.28 -13.38 -2.13
C LEU A 64 -1.19 -13.25 -0.91
N TYR A 65 -2.27 -14.00 -0.88
CA TYR A 65 -3.17 -14.01 0.27
C TYR A 65 -2.43 -14.40 1.56
N ASP A 66 -1.58 -15.44 1.51
CA ASP A 66 -0.80 -15.91 2.67
C ASP A 66 0.24 -14.87 3.13
N ILE A 67 0.83 -14.10 2.21
CA ILE A 67 1.69 -12.96 2.57
C ILE A 67 0.85 -11.88 3.26
N CYS A 68 -0.27 -11.50 2.67
CA CYS A 68 -1.16 -10.46 3.19
C CYS A 68 -1.81 -10.84 4.54
N THR A 69 -1.88 -12.12 4.86
CA THR A 69 -2.44 -12.63 6.13
C THR A 69 -1.38 -13.22 7.06
N ASN A 70 -0.10 -12.90 6.83
CA ASN A 70 0.99 -13.32 7.70
C ASN A 70 0.76 -12.83 9.15
N SER A 71 0.81 -13.75 10.13
CA SER A 71 0.47 -13.47 11.51
C SER A 71 1.29 -12.34 12.14
N THR A 72 2.58 -12.24 11.80
CA THR A 72 3.46 -11.17 12.32
C THR A 72 3.04 -9.81 11.78
N ILE A 73 2.69 -9.72 10.48
CA ILE A 73 2.15 -8.49 9.89
C ILE A 73 0.84 -8.11 10.57
N LEU A 74 -0.07 -9.08 10.73
CA LEU A 74 -1.37 -8.84 11.36
C LEU A 74 -1.24 -8.39 12.82
N ASP A 75 -0.26 -8.89 13.56
CA ASP A 75 0.00 -8.45 14.93
C ASP A 75 0.43 -6.97 14.99
N PHE A 76 1.27 -6.50 14.03
CA PHE A 76 1.62 -5.07 13.93
C PHE A 76 0.41 -4.21 13.56
N VAL A 77 -0.40 -4.68 12.61
CA VAL A 77 -1.59 -3.96 12.17
C VAL A 77 -2.63 -3.86 13.28
N GLU A 78 -2.82 -4.94 14.07
CA GLU A 78 -3.72 -4.93 15.22
C GLU A 78 -3.29 -3.92 16.29
N ASP A 79 -1.98 -3.73 16.49
CA ASP A 79 -1.46 -2.73 17.43
C ASP A 79 -1.74 -1.28 16.97
N ILE A 80 -2.04 -1.07 15.68
CA ILE A 80 -2.32 0.23 15.08
C ILE A 80 -3.82 0.46 14.90
N LEU A 81 -4.53 -0.49 14.27
CA LEU A 81 -5.94 -0.35 13.90
C LEU A 81 -6.91 -0.86 14.98
N GLY A 82 -6.39 -1.52 16.01
CA GLY A 82 -7.21 -2.23 16.99
C GLY A 82 -7.59 -3.64 16.52
N PRO A 83 -8.44 -4.36 17.30
CA PRO A 83 -8.64 -5.80 17.14
C PRO A 83 -9.48 -6.19 15.91
N ASP A 84 -10.29 -5.28 15.40
CA ASP A 84 -11.32 -5.58 14.38
C ASP A 84 -10.95 -4.91 13.05
N PHE A 85 -10.29 -5.66 12.14
CA PHE A 85 -9.85 -5.12 10.85
C PHE A 85 -9.84 -6.16 9.74
N TYR A 86 -9.88 -5.68 8.51
CA TYR A 86 -9.86 -6.49 7.29
C TYR A 86 -8.76 -6.05 6.33
N LEU A 87 -8.29 -7.00 5.52
CA LEU A 87 -7.50 -6.80 4.31
C LEU A 87 -8.44 -6.44 3.16
N TRP A 88 -8.02 -5.49 2.28
CA TRP A 88 -8.80 -5.14 1.10
C TRP A 88 -7.96 -4.82 -0.14
N GLY A 89 -6.67 -4.61 -0.01
CA GLY A 89 -5.84 -4.22 -1.14
C GLY A 89 -4.42 -4.78 -1.10
N SER A 90 -3.87 -5.07 -2.27
CA SER A 90 -2.45 -5.39 -2.43
C SER A 90 -1.95 -5.04 -3.82
N ASN A 91 -0.78 -4.37 -3.90
CA ASN A 91 -0.17 -3.99 -5.17
C ASN A 91 1.34 -4.18 -5.11
N PHE A 92 1.93 -4.62 -6.20
CA PHE A 92 3.38 -4.54 -6.35
C PHE A 92 3.82 -3.15 -6.81
N PHE A 93 4.92 -2.70 -6.22
CA PHE A 93 5.68 -1.55 -6.66
C PHE A 93 7.11 -1.99 -6.97
N VAL A 94 7.38 -2.22 -8.24
CA VAL A 94 8.69 -2.67 -8.71
C VAL A 94 9.31 -1.58 -9.58
N LYS A 95 10.51 -1.13 -9.19
CA LYS A 95 11.34 -0.25 -10.01
C LYS A 95 12.54 -1.04 -10.52
N PRO A 96 12.61 -1.32 -11.83
CA PRO A 96 13.80 -1.92 -12.45
C PRO A 96 15.06 -1.10 -12.19
N PRO A 97 16.26 -1.68 -12.37
CA PRO A 97 17.49 -0.91 -12.40
C PRO A 97 17.40 0.26 -13.38
N ARG A 98 17.86 1.44 -12.96
CA ARG A 98 17.89 2.65 -13.80
C ARG A 98 16.52 3.06 -14.38
N SER A 99 15.47 2.83 -13.62
CA SER A 99 14.10 3.23 -13.99
C SER A 99 13.88 4.72 -13.71
N SER A 100 13.39 5.47 -14.70
CA SER A 100 12.98 6.86 -14.53
C SER A 100 11.68 7.01 -13.73
N SER A 101 10.92 5.92 -13.58
CA SER A 101 9.61 5.95 -12.92
C SER A 101 9.67 6.49 -11.50
N THR A 102 8.87 7.50 -11.24
CA THR A 102 8.69 8.14 -9.93
C THR A 102 7.32 7.77 -9.34
N VAL A 103 7.12 8.08 -8.07
CA VAL A 103 5.81 8.17 -7.44
C VAL A 103 5.75 9.56 -6.79
N GLY A 104 4.94 10.45 -7.35
CA GLY A 104 4.77 11.80 -6.84
C GLY A 104 4.27 11.82 -5.39
N TRP A 105 4.48 12.92 -4.68
CA TRP A 105 4.02 13.10 -3.31
C TRP A 105 2.50 13.01 -3.24
N HIS A 106 1.96 12.08 -2.48
CA HIS A 106 0.53 11.83 -2.39
C HIS A 106 0.12 11.31 -1.02
N GLN A 107 -1.18 11.29 -0.79
CA GLN A 107 -1.83 10.61 0.32
C GLN A 107 -2.67 9.47 -0.26
N ASP A 108 -2.46 8.26 0.21
CA ASP A 108 -3.18 7.05 -0.25
C ASP A 108 -4.70 7.23 -0.16
N THR A 109 -5.18 7.77 0.96
CA THR A 109 -6.61 7.98 1.22
C THR A 109 -7.30 8.91 0.21
N TYR A 110 -6.53 9.73 -0.55
CA TYR A 110 -7.09 10.58 -1.59
C TYR A 110 -7.74 9.78 -2.71
N TYR A 111 -7.21 8.61 -3.00
CA TYR A 111 -7.65 7.74 -4.11
C TYR A 111 -8.74 6.74 -3.69
N TRP A 112 -9.02 6.61 -2.39
CA TRP A 112 -9.88 5.55 -1.89
C TRP A 112 -11.24 6.08 -1.45
N PRO A 113 -12.34 5.53 -2.01
CA PRO A 113 -13.69 5.89 -1.62
C PRO A 113 -14.08 5.19 -0.30
N LEU A 114 -13.26 5.37 0.75
CA LEU A 114 -13.40 4.74 2.05
C LEU A 114 -13.75 5.80 3.11
N GLU A 115 -14.73 5.51 3.97
CA GLU A 115 -15.09 6.35 5.12
C GLU A 115 -15.45 5.48 6.34
N PRO A 116 -15.01 5.89 7.55
CA PRO A 116 -14.03 6.96 7.85
C PRO A 116 -12.62 6.59 7.37
N LYS A 117 -11.71 7.56 7.30
CA LYS A 117 -10.32 7.38 6.89
C LYS A 117 -9.50 6.73 8.01
N ILE A 118 -9.61 5.40 8.17
CA ILE A 118 -8.93 4.60 9.21
C ILE A 118 -8.33 3.37 8.53
N SER A 119 -7.20 3.58 7.86
CA SER A 119 -6.48 2.53 7.15
C SER A 119 -4.99 2.60 7.43
N ALA A 120 -4.32 1.49 7.29
CA ALA A 120 -2.87 1.38 7.35
C ALA A 120 -2.35 0.60 6.15
N THR A 121 -1.28 1.08 5.54
CA THR A 121 -0.56 0.39 4.47
C THR A 121 0.72 -0.22 5.03
N VAL A 122 0.89 -1.52 4.82
CA VAL A 122 2.15 -2.24 5.08
C VAL A 122 2.90 -2.39 3.75
N TRP A 123 4.16 -2.03 3.72
CA TRP A 123 5.05 -2.23 2.58
C TRP A 123 6.09 -3.30 2.92
N VAL A 124 6.07 -4.42 2.21
CA VAL A 124 6.97 -5.57 2.40
C VAL A 124 8.14 -5.46 1.43
N ALA A 125 9.37 -5.42 1.95
CA ALA A 125 10.57 -5.39 1.14
C ALA A 125 10.95 -6.80 0.63
N PHE A 126 10.95 -7.00 -0.69
CA PHE A 126 11.42 -8.24 -1.33
C PHE A 126 12.93 -8.24 -1.55
N GLU A 127 13.55 -7.09 -1.47
CA GLU A 127 14.98 -6.84 -1.63
C GLU A 127 15.44 -5.77 -0.64
N ASP A 128 16.73 -5.59 -0.48
CA ASP A 128 17.27 -4.45 0.27
C ASP A 128 16.89 -3.14 -0.44
N VAL A 129 16.32 -2.23 0.31
CA VAL A 129 15.80 -0.94 -0.16
C VAL A 129 16.48 0.17 0.61
N ASP A 130 17.06 1.11 -0.13
CA ASP A 130 17.69 2.30 0.40
C ASP A 130 17.54 3.48 -0.57
N GLU A 131 18.12 4.60 -0.23
CA GLU A 131 18.05 5.82 -1.05
C GLU A 131 18.59 5.61 -2.46
N ALA A 132 19.63 4.76 -2.62
CA ALA A 132 20.24 4.54 -3.93
C ALA A 132 19.29 3.83 -4.91
N ASN A 133 18.43 2.90 -4.44
CA ASN A 133 17.44 2.22 -5.28
C ASN A 133 16.00 2.72 -5.07
N ALA A 134 15.86 3.99 -4.67
CA ALA A 134 14.60 4.70 -4.59
C ALA A 134 13.66 4.20 -3.46
N ALA A 135 14.19 4.13 -2.23
CA ALA A 135 13.35 3.93 -1.05
C ALA A 135 12.17 4.91 -1.04
N MET A 136 11.05 4.45 -0.52
CA MET A 136 9.91 5.32 -0.26
C MET A 136 10.32 6.41 0.73
N GLN A 137 9.90 7.63 0.47
CA GLN A 137 10.08 8.79 1.33
C GLN A 137 8.74 9.21 1.92
N VAL A 138 8.76 9.68 3.15
CA VAL A 138 7.57 10.13 3.87
C VAL A 138 7.82 11.51 4.48
N ILE A 139 6.76 12.27 4.67
CA ILE A 139 6.78 13.55 5.41
C ILE A 139 6.25 13.29 6.83
N PRO A 140 7.12 13.18 7.85
CA PRO A 140 6.70 12.85 9.22
C PRO A 140 5.63 13.81 9.74
N GLY A 141 4.58 13.25 10.35
CA GLY A 141 3.50 14.01 10.96
C GLY A 141 2.48 14.61 10.00
N SER A 142 2.68 14.51 8.67
CA SER A 142 1.78 15.10 7.66
C SER A 142 0.36 14.50 7.69
N HIS A 143 0.18 13.26 8.16
CA HIS A 143 -1.13 12.61 8.32
C HIS A 143 -2.08 13.40 9.25
N ARG A 144 -1.54 14.21 10.17
CA ARG A 144 -2.32 15.03 11.11
C ARG A 144 -2.87 16.30 10.49
N ALA A 145 -2.39 16.69 9.30
CA ALA A 145 -2.91 17.87 8.58
C ALA A 145 -4.25 17.59 7.88
N GLY A 146 -4.74 16.34 7.93
CA GLY A 146 -5.92 15.91 7.18
C GLY A 146 -5.63 15.71 5.70
N LEU A 147 -6.67 15.79 4.87
CA LEU A 147 -6.55 15.60 3.42
C LEU A 147 -6.04 16.91 2.78
N LEU A 148 -4.89 16.82 2.12
CA LEU A 148 -4.30 17.91 1.37
C LEU A 148 -4.94 18.02 -0.01
N LYS A 149 -4.77 19.19 -0.65
CA LYS A 149 -5.17 19.35 -2.06
C LYS A 149 -4.22 18.60 -2.98
N HIS A 150 -4.80 17.96 -3.99
CA HIS A 150 -4.06 17.29 -5.05
C HIS A 150 -4.39 17.93 -6.39
N SER A 151 -3.43 17.95 -7.29
CA SER A 151 -3.57 18.39 -8.67
C SER A 151 -2.89 17.42 -9.63
N ARG A 152 -3.10 17.59 -10.94
CA ARG A 152 -2.44 16.75 -11.91
C ARG A 152 -0.93 16.90 -11.82
N SER A 153 -0.24 15.76 -11.77
CA SER A 153 1.22 15.73 -11.81
C SER A 153 1.72 16.28 -13.14
N SER A 154 2.74 17.11 -13.07
CA SER A 154 3.51 17.55 -14.23
C SER A 154 4.64 16.59 -14.60
N ASP A 155 4.95 15.62 -13.73
CA ASP A 155 5.97 14.59 -13.95
C ASP A 155 5.40 13.48 -14.83
N THR A 156 5.87 13.40 -16.07
CA THR A 156 5.47 12.38 -17.05
C THR A 156 5.98 10.97 -16.70
N ASP A 157 6.98 10.86 -15.83
CA ASP A 157 7.51 9.60 -15.34
C ASP A 157 6.79 9.10 -14.08
N SER A 158 5.88 9.92 -13.51
CA SER A 158 5.09 9.52 -12.35
C SER A 158 4.08 8.45 -12.69
N VAL A 159 4.03 7.40 -11.87
CA VAL A 159 3.00 6.35 -11.97
C VAL A 159 1.63 6.83 -11.47
N LEU A 160 1.59 7.97 -10.78
CA LEU A 160 0.36 8.60 -10.30
C LEU A 160 0.08 9.85 -11.11
N THR A 161 -1.17 10.02 -11.50
CA THR A 161 -1.62 11.17 -12.28
C THR A 161 -1.94 12.40 -11.43
N LEU A 162 -2.14 12.20 -10.14
CA LEU A 162 -2.39 13.25 -9.16
C LEU A 162 -1.31 13.24 -8.09
N GLU A 163 -0.95 14.42 -7.60
CA GLU A 163 0.00 14.61 -6.52
C GLU A 163 -0.42 15.77 -5.60
N CYS A 164 0.05 15.77 -4.37
CA CYS A 164 -0.17 16.87 -3.45
C CYS A 164 0.37 18.17 -4.05
N GLU A 165 -0.42 19.25 -4.01
CA GLU A 165 0.04 20.57 -4.45
C GLU A 165 1.23 21.04 -3.61
N GLN A 166 2.18 21.70 -4.25
CA GLN A 166 3.37 22.24 -3.60
C GLN A 166 3.02 23.25 -2.50
N GLY A 167 3.90 23.36 -1.50
CA GLY A 167 3.76 24.32 -0.41
C GLY A 167 2.81 23.91 0.72
N GLN A 168 2.12 22.75 0.62
CA GLN A 168 1.26 22.25 1.70
C GLN A 168 2.03 21.45 2.76
N PHE A 169 3.25 21.03 2.46
CA PHE A 169 4.15 20.30 3.35
C PHE A 169 5.60 20.68 3.05
N ARG A 170 6.52 20.27 3.93
CA ARG A 170 7.93 20.57 3.80
C ARG A 170 8.69 19.37 3.23
N GLU A 171 9.04 19.41 1.94
CA GLU A 171 9.80 18.34 1.28
C GLU A 171 11.19 18.15 1.88
N ASP A 172 11.81 19.21 2.42
CA ASP A 172 13.11 19.15 3.10
C ASP A 172 13.09 18.36 4.42
N SER A 173 11.90 18.05 4.93
CA SER A 173 11.71 17.19 6.10
C SER A 173 11.52 15.70 5.76
N ALA A 174 11.61 15.34 4.49
CA ALA A 174 11.39 13.97 4.03
C ALA A 174 12.38 12.99 4.66
N VAL A 175 11.87 11.81 5.01
CA VAL A 175 12.65 10.71 5.58
C VAL A 175 12.53 9.49 4.68
N SER A 176 13.68 8.90 4.30
CA SER A 176 13.72 7.66 3.51
C SER A 176 13.46 6.44 4.40
N LEU A 177 12.57 5.56 3.98
CA LEU A 177 12.26 4.31 4.65
C LEU A 177 13.18 3.19 4.13
N ASN A 178 14.38 3.12 4.68
CA ASN A 178 15.35 2.09 4.33
C ASN A 178 14.98 0.76 4.99
N LEU A 179 14.96 -0.32 4.23
CA LEU A 179 14.55 -1.66 4.67
C LEU A 179 15.53 -2.71 4.16
N ARG A 180 15.81 -3.70 5.00
CA ARG A 180 16.40 -4.95 4.54
C ARG A 180 15.32 -5.86 3.97
N ALA A 181 15.70 -6.73 3.04
CA ALA A 181 14.81 -7.75 2.50
C ALA A 181 14.14 -8.55 3.64
N GLY A 182 12.83 -8.74 3.53
CA GLY A 182 12.01 -9.38 4.56
C GLY A 182 11.53 -8.48 5.69
N GLN A 183 11.98 -7.22 5.76
CA GLN A 183 11.42 -6.23 6.68
C GLN A 183 10.17 -5.57 6.07
N VAL A 184 9.45 -4.87 6.93
CA VAL A 184 8.27 -4.08 6.54
C VAL A 184 8.37 -2.66 7.07
N SER A 185 7.76 -1.72 6.36
CA SER A 185 7.34 -0.43 6.88
C SER A 185 5.82 -0.37 6.96
N ILE A 186 5.29 0.50 7.81
CA ILE A 186 3.86 0.71 7.98
C ILE A 186 3.61 2.22 7.94
N HIS A 187 2.57 2.66 7.23
CA HIS A 187 2.20 4.07 7.21
C HIS A 187 0.69 4.27 7.22
N ASP A 188 0.29 5.41 7.77
CA ASP A 188 -1.08 5.90 7.81
C ASP A 188 -1.54 6.31 6.40
N ASP A 189 -2.80 6.07 6.07
CA ASP A 189 -3.38 6.37 4.76
C ASP A 189 -3.37 7.87 4.39
N LYS A 190 -3.24 8.74 5.38
CA LYS A 190 -3.14 10.21 5.21
C LYS A 190 -1.69 10.71 5.20
N LEU A 191 -0.70 9.85 5.38
CA LEU A 191 0.69 10.26 5.37
C LEU A 191 1.12 10.65 3.95
N VAL A 192 1.70 11.84 3.80
CA VAL A 192 2.29 12.27 2.53
C VAL A 192 3.55 11.44 2.27
N HIS A 193 3.58 10.75 1.14
CA HIS A 193 4.69 9.90 0.76
C HIS A 193 4.88 9.86 -0.76
N GLY A 194 6.05 9.40 -1.17
CA GLY A 194 6.42 9.29 -2.58
C GLY A 194 7.69 8.49 -2.76
N SER A 195 8.21 8.39 -3.97
CA SER A 195 9.53 7.80 -4.21
C SER A 195 10.19 8.34 -5.47
N PRO A 196 11.50 8.65 -5.44
CA PRO A 196 12.25 9.14 -6.60
C PRO A 196 12.45 8.03 -7.65
N ALA A 197 13.05 8.39 -8.78
CA ALA A 197 13.55 7.44 -9.78
C ALA A 197 14.62 6.51 -9.20
N ASN A 198 14.69 5.28 -9.71
CA ASN A 198 15.75 4.32 -9.33
C ASN A 198 16.98 4.50 -10.22
N ASN A 199 17.95 5.28 -9.77
CA ASN A 199 19.17 5.54 -10.49
C ASN A 199 20.27 4.46 -10.30
N SER A 200 20.00 3.45 -9.47
CA SER A 200 20.95 2.38 -9.14
C SER A 200 20.92 1.22 -10.14
N PRO A 201 21.96 0.36 -10.16
CA PRO A 201 21.94 -0.90 -10.91
C PRO A 201 21.11 -2.01 -10.21
N ARG A 202 20.52 -1.75 -9.05
CA ARG A 202 19.70 -2.72 -8.29
C ARG A 202 18.21 -2.50 -8.57
N ARG A 203 17.46 -3.58 -8.68
CA ARG A 203 16.01 -3.53 -8.68
C ARG A 203 15.50 -3.12 -7.27
N ARG A 204 14.34 -2.50 -7.20
CA ARG A 204 13.56 -2.34 -5.98
C ARG A 204 12.20 -3.01 -6.16
N ALA A 205 11.93 -4.05 -5.39
CA ALA A 205 10.65 -4.73 -5.41
C ALA A 205 10.01 -4.74 -4.01
N GLY A 206 8.73 -4.38 -3.96
CA GLY A 206 7.94 -4.41 -2.74
C GLY A 206 6.46 -4.60 -3.01
N LEU A 207 5.78 -5.18 -2.00
CA LEU A 207 4.35 -5.39 -1.99
C LEU A 207 3.71 -4.46 -0.97
N THR A 208 2.79 -3.60 -1.41
CA THR A 208 1.89 -2.88 -0.50
C THR A 208 0.71 -3.74 -0.14
N ILE A 209 0.28 -3.68 1.12
CA ILE A 209 -0.88 -4.39 1.64
C ILE A 209 -1.70 -3.39 2.44
N ARG A 210 -3.00 -3.32 2.18
CA ARG A 210 -3.89 -2.32 2.77
C ARG A 210 -4.90 -2.95 3.69
N TYR A 211 -4.98 -2.41 4.89
CA TYR A 211 -5.92 -2.84 5.92
C TYR A 211 -6.74 -1.65 6.41
N SER A 212 -7.98 -1.92 6.77
CA SER A 212 -8.86 -0.93 7.38
C SER A 212 -9.61 -1.52 8.56
N SER A 213 -9.93 -0.68 9.55
CA SER A 213 -10.85 -1.07 10.63
C SER A 213 -12.20 -1.48 10.05
N THR A 214 -12.91 -2.42 10.69
CA THR A 214 -14.22 -2.92 10.24
C THR A 214 -15.32 -1.84 10.19
N VAL A 215 -15.15 -0.71 10.89
CA VAL A 215 -16.04 0.44 10.79
C VAL A 215 -16.00 1.13 9.42
N VAL A 216 -14.92 0.94 8.66
CA VAL A 216 -14.71 1.60 7.37
C VAL A 216 -15.61 1.00 6.31
N LYS A 217 -16.33 1.86 5.58
CA LYS A 217 -17.21 1.50 4.47
C LYS A 217 -16.65 2.03 3.16
N CYS A 218 -16.69 1.21 2.13
CA CYS A 218 -16.42 1.62 0.76
C CYS A 218 -17.67 2.13 0.06
N ASP A 219 -17.55 3.22 -0.70
CA ASP A 219 -18.59 3.60 -1.66
C ASP A 219 -18.51 2.67 -2.89
N LEU A 220 -19.39 1.69 -2.90
CA LEU A 220 -19.45 0.69 -3.97
C LEU A 220 -19.99 1.25 -5.31
N ALA A 221 -20.56 2.46 -5.31
CA ALA A 221 -20.91 3.13 -6.57
C ALA A 221 -19.65 3.65 -7.28
N VAL A 222 -18.58 3.91 -6.52
CA VAL A 222 -17.28 4.34 -7.05
C VAL A 222 -16.35 3.14 -7.28
N ASN A 223 -16.28 2.21 -6.32
CA ASN A 223 -15.50 0.98 -6.46
C ASN A 223 -16.39 -0.27 -6.31
N PRO A 224 -17.05 -0.71 -7.39
CA PRO A 224 -17.96 -1.87 -7.33
C PRO A 224 -17.25 -3.21 -7.12
N TYR A 225 -15.92 -3.24 -7.24
CA TYR A 225 -15.10 -4.45 -7.09
C TYR A 225 -14.45 -4.56 -5.72
N PHE A 226 -14.74 -3.64 -4.81
CA PHE A 226 -14.19 -3.68 -3.46
C PHE A 226 -14.57 -4.96 -2.72
N THR A 227 -13.57 -5.63 -2.17
CA THR A 227 -13.75 -6.91 -1.48
C THR A 227 -12.88 -6.94 -0.23
N THR A 228 -13.42 -7.47 0.86
CA THR A 228 -12.73 -7.52 2.15
C THR A 228 -12.50 -8.93 2.64
N TYR A 229 -11.45 -9.12 3.44
CA TYR A 229 -11.11 -10.36 4.11
C TYR A 229 -10.84 -10.06 5.59
N LEU A 230 -11.74 -10.46 6.47
CA LEU A 230 -11.56 -10.26 7.91
C LEU A 230 -10.28 -10.94 8.38
N CYS A 231 -9.35 -10.15 8.94
CA CYS A 231 -8.04 -10.62 9.39
C CYS A 231 -8.02 -10.92 10.89
N ARG A 232 -8.70 -10.11 11.67
CA ARG A 232 -8.79 -10.22 13.13
C ARG A 232 -10.17 -9.79 13.61
N GLY A 233 -10.55 -10.24 14.81
CA GLY A 233 -11.73 -9.82 15.52
C GLY A 233 -13.05 -10.17 14.85
N VAL A 234 -13.99 -9.24 14.89
CA VAL A 234 -15.35 -9.41 14.38
C VAL A 234 -15.78 -8.22 13.56
N ASP A 235 -16.31 -8.45 12.36
CA ASP A 235 -17.00 -7.42 11.59
C ASP A 235 -18.48 -7.35 11.98
N THR A 236 -18.79 -6.46 12.93
CA THR A 236 -20.17 -6.22 13.37
C THR A 236 -20.94 -5.33 12.41
N TYR A 237 -20.25 -4.53 11.60
CA TYR A 237 -20.86 -3.56 10.69
C TYR A 237 -21.34 -4.18 9.38
N ARG A 238 -20.62 -5.15 8.84
CA ARG A 238 -20.95 -5.85 7.59
C ARG A 238 -21.21 -4.90 6.41
N HIS A 239 -20.44 -3.83 6.35
CA HIS A 239 -20.62 -2.78 5.35
C HIS A 239 -20.21 -3.19 3.95
N ASN A 240 -19.21 -4.08 3.85
CA ASN A 240 -18.49 -4.35 2.60
C ASN A 240 -18.66 -5.81 2.17
N PRO A 241 -18.59 -6.10 0.84
CA PRO A 241 -18.56 -7.46 0.34
C PRO A 241 -17.38 -8.27 0.90
N VAL A 242 -17.64 -9.53 1.25
CA VAL A 242 -16.62 -10.45 1.78
C VAL A 242 -16.15 -11.39 0.68
N GLY A 243 -14.84 -11.46 0.48
CA GLY A 243 -14.20 -12.31 -0.50
C GLY A 243 -14.09 -13.77 -0.06
N LYS A 244 -13.81 -14.62 -1.04
CA LYS A 244 -13.46 -16.02 -0.78
C LYS A 244 -11.95 -16.19 -0.80
N VAL A 245 -11.40 -16.89 0.19
CA VAL A 245 -9.97 -17.22 0.22
C VAL A 245 -9.60 -17.98 -1.05
N PRO A 246 -8.60 -17.53 -1.81
CA PRO A 246 -8.22 -18.18 -3.06
C PRO A 246 -7.62 -19.57 -2.80
N SER A 247 -7.90 -20.53 -3.69
CA SER A 247 -7.38 -21.88 -3.62
C SER A 247 -6.16 -22.11 -4.50
N ALA A 248 -6.07 -21.39 -5.64
CA ALA A 248 -4.94 -21.50 -6.55
C ALA A 248 -3.69 -20.86 -5.94
N ARG A 249 -2.56 -21.59 -5.95
CA ARG A 249 -1.29 -21.06 -5.42
C ARG A 249 -0.90 -19.75 -6.12
N PHE A 250 -0.93 -19.77 -7.44
CA PHE A 250 -0.72 -18.60 -8.28
C PHE A 250 -1.94 -18.42 -9.18
N GLY A 251 -2.60 -17.30 -9.06
CA GLY A 251 -3.79 -16.98 -9.84
C GLY A 251 -3.75 -15.53 -10.29
N ARG A 252 -4.15 -15.30 -11.54
CA ARG A 252 -4.34 -13.97 -12.10
C ARG A 252 -5.74 -13.48 -11.76
N LEU A 253 -5.87 -12.22 -11.41
CA LEU A 253 -7.16 -11.54 -11.29
C LEU A 253 -7.44 -10.79 -12.60
N ASP A 254 -8.46 -11.24 -13.33
CA ASP A 254 -8.88 -10.65 -14.60
C ASP A 254 -10.04 -9.68 -14.39
N ARG A 255 -9.78 -8.54 -13.82
CA ARG A 255 -10.75 -7.44 -13.80
C ARG A 255 -10.05 -6.11 -14.07
N LYS A 256 -10.78 -5.17 -14.67
CA LYS A 256 -10.29 -3.80 -14.80
C LYS A 256 -10.33 -3.15 -13.42
N HIS A 257 -9.20 -2.61 -13.01
CA HIS A 257 -9.19 -1.67 -11.90
C HIS A 257 -9.64 -0.31 -12.45
N LEU A 258 -10.70 0.24 -11.87
CA LEU A 258 -11.08 1.60 -12.17
C LEU A 258 -10.05 2.53 -11.53
N SER A 259 -9.20 3.15 -12.34
CA SER A 259 -8.47 4.33 -11.90
C SER A 259 -9.41 5.52 -11.78
N VAL A 260 -9.01 6.56 -11.06
CA VAL A 260 -9.75 7.83 -11.03
C VAL A 260 -10.01 8.36 -12.44
N GLU A 261 -9.09 8.09 -13.38
CA GLU A 261 -9.19 8.47 -14.79
C GLU A 261 -10.22 7.64 -15.56
N GLU A 262 -10.29 6.33 -15.30
CA GLU A 262 -11.21 5.40 -16.00
C GLU A 262 -12.66 5.54 -15.51
N ALA A 263 -12.88 6.10 -14.33
CA ALA A 263 -14.22 6.41 -13.84
C ALA A 263 -14.88 7.58 -14.63
N GLY A 264 -14.13 8.20 -15.57
CA GLY A 264 -14.60 9.21 -16.52
C GLY A 264 -14.77 10.63 -15.96
N PRO A 265 -15.17 11.60 -16.80
CA PRO A 265 -15.38 12.97 -16.36
C PRO A 265 -16.39 13.04 -15.21
N GLY A 266 -15.98 13.61 -14.08
CA GLY A 266 -16.78 13.66 -12.84
C GLY A 266 -16.53 12.54 -11.85
N ALA A 267 -15.60 11.62 -12.11
CA ALA A 267 -15.12 10.67 -11.09
C ALA A 267 -14.53 11.40 -9.89
N GLU A 268 -13.77 12.45 -10.15
CA GLU A 268 -13.24 13.36 -9.12
C GLU A 268 -14.35 13.92 -8.23
N LYS A 269 -15.51 14.29 -8.82
CA LYS A 269 -16.68 14.75 -8.05
C LYS A 269 -17.37 13.60 -7.32
N LYS A 270 -17.45 12.40 -7.93
CA LYS A 270 -17.99 11.18 -7.28
C LYS A 270 -17.08 10.67 -6.16
N LEU A 271 -15.77 10.84 -6.30
CA LEU A 271 -14.76 10.53 -5.29
C LEU A 271 -14.66 11.60 -4.20
N GLY A 272 -15.41 12.72 -4.32
CA GLY A 272 -15.30 13.86 -3.41
C GLY A 272 -14.00 14.65 -3.56
N LEU A 273 -13.29 14.46 -4.66
CA LEU A 273 -11.96 15.05 -4.92
C LEU A 273 -12.05 16.51 -5.43
N ILE A 274 -13.22 16.91 -5.94
CA ILE A 274 -13.58 18.30 -6.26
C ILE A 274 -15.00 18.58 -5.74
N ARG A 275 -15.16 19.76 -5.15
CA ARG A 275 -16.46 20.29 -4.69
C ARG A 275 -17.22 20.96 -5.84
#